data_d7fb3466818f5392bd2df4b7711a1b09
#
_entry.id   d7fb3466818f5392bd2df4b7711a1b09
#
_cell.length_a   1.000
_cell.length_b   1.000
_cell.length_c   1.000
_cell.angle_alpha   90.00
_cell.angle_beta   90.00
_cell.angle_gamma   90.00
#
_symmetry.space_group_name_H-M   'P 1'
#
loop_
_entity.id
_entity.type
_entity.pdbx_description
1 polymer ?
#
loop_
_entity_poly.entity_id
_entity_poly.type
_entity_poly.pdbx_seq_one_letter_code
_entity_poly.pdbx_strand_id
1 'polypeptide(L)'
;MKHVLVVEDDPQNAMLFRKLLERRGGFKVTVSESAEEILRLTGERDVDLVLMDVSLSNTRQAGQILSGVELCRLIKDRPSSAGIPVMLATAHAMRGDAETLLGESGADDYVAKPILDHEAFMRRVNSMLQEAA
;
A
#
# COMPACT_ATOMS: atom_id res chain seq x y z
N MET A 1 3.96 10.91 14.97
CA MET A 1 3.01 9.88 14.52
C MET A 1 3.28 9.53 13.07
N LYS A 2 3.49 8.27 12.79
CA LYS A 2 3.68 7.82 11.41
C LYS A 2 2.37 7.87 10.64
N HIS A 3 2.45 8.14 9.35
CA HIS A 3 1.29 8.30 8.47
C HIS A 3 1.29 7.19 7.42
N VAL A 4 0.22 6.40 7.38
CA VAL A 4 0.05 5.30 6.42
C VAL A 4 -1.02 5.69 5.41
N LEU A 5 -0.71 5.53 4.13
CA LEU A 5 -1.66 5.72 3.04
C LEU A 5 -2.22 4.34 2.66
N VAL A 6 -3.54 4.19 2.75
CA VAL A 6 -4.23 2.96 2.35
C VAL A 6 -4.91 3.21 1.02
N VAL A 7 -4.52 2.46 0.00
CA VAL A 7 -5.13 2.51 -1.33
C VAL A 7 -5.95 1.26 -1.52
N GLU A 8 -7.25 1.38 -1.32
CA GLU A 8 -8.19 0.26 -1.33
C GLU A 8 -9.55 0.78 -1.79
N ASP A 9 -10.17 0.09 -2.77
CA ASP A 9 -11.46 0.51 -3.31
C ASP A 9 -12.65 -0.19 -2.64
N ASP A 10 -12.43 -1.28 -1.90
CA ASP A 10 -13.47 -1.95 -1.14
C ASP A 10 -13.61 -1.26 0.23
N PRO A 11 -14.79 -0.64 0.53
CA PRO A 11 -14.96 0.07 1.79
C PRO A 11 -14.78 -0.80 3.04
N GLN A 12 -15.13 -2.08 2.97
CA GLN A 12 -14.99 -2.99 4.11
C GLN A 12 -13.52 -3.28 4.40
N ASN A 13 -12.73 -3.55 3.36
CA ASN A 13 -11.30 -3.78 3.51
C ASN A 13 -10.58 -2.51 3.97
N ALA A 14 -10.95 -1.38 3.38
CA ALA A 14 -10.37 -0.09 3.78
C ALA A 14 -10.62 0.20 5.27
N MET A 15 -11.84 -0.06 5.74
CA MET A 15 -12.19 0.13 7.15
C MET A 15 -11.40 -0.80 8.07
N LEU A 16 -11.22 -2.06 7.68
CA LEU A 16 -10.44 -3.02 8.46
C LEU A 16 -8.99 -2.58 8.59
N PHE A 17 -8.35 -2.22 7.48
CA PHE A 17 -6.99 -1.74 7.49
C PHE A 17 -6.84 -0.49 8.36
N ARG A 18 -7.77 0.45 8.20
CA ARG A 18 -7.75 1.69 8.98
C ARG A 18 -7.83 1.41 10.48
N LYS A 19 -8.76 0.54 10.90
CA LYS A 19 -8.92 0.19 12.31
C LYS A 19 -7.67 -0.47 12.88
N LEU A 20 -7.08 -1.40 12.15
CA LEU A 20 -5.87 -2.09 12.59
C LEU A 20 -4.72 -1.11 12.76
N LEU A 21 -4.51 -0.27 11.76
CA LEU A 21 -3.39 0.67 11.75
C LEU A 21 -3.55 1.77 12.80
N GLU A 22 -4.77 2.31 12.96
CA GLU A 22 -5.03 3.35 13.95
C GLU A 22 -5.01 2.82 15.38
N ARG A 23 -5.71 1.71 15.64
CA ARG A 23 -5.90 1.21 17.00
C ARG A 23 -4.71 0.43 17.52
N ARG A 24 -4.13 -0.44 16.70
CA ARG A 24 -3.01 -1.26 17.12
C ARG A 24 -1.66 -0.60 16.88
N GLY A 25 -1.56 0.21 15.81
CA GLY A 25 -0.31 0.84 15.44
C GLY A 25 -0.15 2.27 15.94
N GLY A 26 -1.25 2.93 16.26
CA GLY A 26 -1.22 4.34 16.64
C GLY A 26 -0.86 5.25 15.48
N PHE A 27 -1.10 4.81 14.24
CA PHE A 27 -0.75 5.57 13.04
C PHE A 27 -1.87 6.52 12.62
N LYS A 28 -1.48 7.60 11.95
CA LYS A 28 -2.41 8.40 11.18
C LYS A 28 -2.68 7.66 9.87
N VAL A 29 -3.94 7.57 9.43
CA VAL A 29 -4.31 6.83 8.22
C VAL A 29 -5.09 7.73 7.28
N THR A 30 -4.68 7.74 6.01
CA THR A 30 -5.44 8.34 4.91
C THR A 30 -5.83 7.22 3.95
N VAL A 31 -7.10 7.18 3.56
CA VAL A 31 -7.60 6.23 2.57
C VAL A 31 -7.88 7.00 1.29
N SER A 32 -7.37 6.54 0.16
CA SER A 32 -7.57 7.22 -1.12
C SER A 32 -7.57 6.23 -2.28
N GLU A 33 -8.37 6.52 -3.31
CA GLU A 33 -8.36 5.83 -4.59
C GLU A 33 -7.88 6.76 -5.71
N SER A 34 -7.59 8.00 -5.41
CA SER A 34 -7.19 9.00 -6.39
C SER A 34 -5.71 8.87 -6.72
N ALA A 35 -5.39 8.52 -7.97
CA ALA A 35 -4.00 8.43 -8.43
C ALA A 35 -3.28 9.77 -8.24
N GLU A 36 -3.95 10.88 -8.53
CA GLU A 36 -3.38 12.22 -8.36
C GLU A 36 -3.01 12.48 -6.90
N GLU A 37 -3.92 12.20 -5.97
CA GLU A 37 -3.67 12.38 -4.55
C GLU A 37 -2.56 11.45 -4.05
N ILE A 38 -2.59 10.19 -4.47
CA ILE A 38 -1.61 9.19 -4.07
C ILE A 38 -0.21 9.60 -4.52
N LEU A 39 -0.08 10.03 -5.78
CA LEU A 39 1.21 10.45 -6.32
C LEU A 39 1.69 11.76 -5.67
N ARG A 40 0.76 12.66 -5.33
CA ARG A 40 1.10 13.89 -4.61
C ARG A 40 1.62 13.59 -3.21
N LEU A 41 0.89 12.80 -2.44
CA LEU A 41 1.25 12.47 -1.06
C LEU A 41 2.59 11.74 -0.98
N THR A 42 2.84 10.79 -1.88
CA THR A 42 4.10 10.05 -1.90
C THR A 42 5.23 10.92 -2.43
N GLY A 43 4.97 11.76 -3.42
CA GLY A 43 5.99 12.66 -3.98
C GLY A 43 6.44 13.73 -3.00
N GLU A 44 5.55 14.21 -2.15
CA GLU A 44 5.84 15.18 -1.10
C GLU A 44 6.36 14.52 0.18
N ARG A 45 6.41 13.20 0.21
CA ARG A 45 6.81 12.38 1.37
C ARG A 45 5.98 12.67 2.62
N ASP A 46 4.68 12.93 2.40
CA ASP A 46 3.73 13.16 3.50
C ASP A 46 3.26 11.86 4.14
N VAL A 47 3.63 10.71 3.57
CA VAL A 47 3.30 9.40 4.11
C VAL A 47 4.57 8.58 4.34
N ASP A 48 4.53 7.71 5.32
CA ASP A 48 5.66 6.87 5.71
C ASP A 48 5.58 5.46 5.15
N LEU A 49 4.39 5.02 4.75
CA LEU A 49 4.16 3.68 4.20
C LEU A 49 2.90 3.71 3.36
N VAL A 50 2.89 2.94 2.28
CA VAL A 50 1.70 2.76 1.44
C VAL A 50 1.27 1.30 1.52
N LEU A 51 0.00 1.09 1.87
CA LEU A 51 -0.66 -0.21 1.77
C LEU A 51 -1.53 -0.18 0.52
N MET A 52 -1.16 -0.95 -0.48
CA MET A 52 -1.67 -0.84 -1.85
C MET A 52 -2.43 -2.10 -2.27
N ASP A 53 -3.73 -1.97 -2.51
CA ASP A 53 -4.51 -3.06 -3.12
C ASP A 53 -4.04 -3.29 -4.55
N VAL A 54 -3.81 -4.54 -4.90
CA VAL A 54 -3.40 -4.94 -6.26
C VAL A 54 -4.52 -4.72 -7.27
N SER A 55 -5.76 -5.01 -6.86
CA SER A 55 -6.92 -5.05 -7.78
C SER A 55 -7.77 -3.79 -7.67
N LEU A 56 -7.21 -2.64 -8.07
CA LEU A 56 -7.95 -1.39 -8.12
C LEU A 56 -8.81 -1.32 -9.38
N SER A 57 -10.07 -0.86 -9.26
CA SER A 57 -10.99 -0.80 -10.38
C SER A 57 -11.37 0.63 -10.78
N ASN A 58 -11.14 1.61 -9.92
CA ASN A 58 -11.59 2.98 -10.15
C ASN A 58 -10.45 4.02 -10.14
N THR A 59 -9.22 3.59 -9.93
CA THR A 59 -8.08 4.50 -9.89
C THR A 59 -7.63 4.80 -11.31
N ARG A 60 -7.62 6.08 -11.69
CA ARG A 60 -7.32 6.50 -13.05
C ARG A 60 -6.23 7.56 -13.07
N GLN A 61 -5.40 7.49 -14.11
CA GLN A 61 -4.46 8.54 -14.44
C GLN A 61 -4.50 8.76 -15.95
N ALA A 62 -4.65 10.01 -16.39
CA ALA A 62 -4.73 10.39 -17.81
C ALA A 62 -5.81 9.59 -18.55
N GLY A 63 -6.93 9.28 -17.88
CA GLY A 63 -8.05 8.56 -18.46
C GLY A 63 -7.93 7.05 -18.46
N GLN A 64 -6.79 6.50 -18.03
CA GLN A 64 -6.56 5.05 -17.98
C GLN A 64 -6.69 4.53 -16.55
N ILE A 65 -7.29 3.35 -16.40
CA ILE A 65 -7.38 2.66 -15.12
C ILE A 65 -6.01 2.07 -14.78
N LEU A 66 -5.53 2.35 -13.56
CA LEU A 66 -4.28 1.79 -13.06
C LEU A 66 -4.57 0.71 -12.03
N SER A 67 -3.86 -0.42 -12.14
CA SER A 67 -3.83 -1.43 -11.08
C SER A 67 -2.90 -0.95 -9.95
N GLY A 68 -2.98 -1.63 -8.80
CA GLY A 68 -2.05 -1.36 -7.70
C GLY A 68 -0.59 -1.63 -8.08
N VAL A 69 -0.36 -2.62 -8.93
CA VAL A 69 0.99 -2.95 -9.44
C VAL A 69 1.54 -1.77 -10.24
N GLU A 70 0.75 -1.25 -11.18
CA GLU A 70 1.16 -0.12 -12.01
C GLU A 70 1.39 1.15 -11.19
N LEU A 71 0.51 1.42 -10.25
CA LEU A 71 0.62 2.60 -9.39
C LEU A 71 1.85 2.50 -8.48
N CYS A 72 2.12 1.31 -7.93
CA CYS A 72 3.32 1.07 -7.15
C CYS A 72 4.58 1.31 -7.98
N ARG A 73 4.59 0.83 -9.23
CA ARG A 73 5.72 1.05 -10.13
C ARG A 73 5.97 2.55 -10.36
N LEU A 74 4.90 3.33 -10.55
CA LEU A 74 5.04 4.78 -10.68
C LEU A 74 5.66 5.42 -9.44
N ILE A 75 5.25 4.99 -8.25
CA ILE A 75 5.82 5.48 -6.99
C ILE A 75 7.31 5.14 -6.91
N LYS A 76 7.67 3.90 -7.24
CA LYS A 76 9.05 3.41 -7.12
C LYS A 76 9.99 3.98 -8.19
N ASP A 77 9.45 4.36 -9.35
CA ASP A 77 10.26 4.92 -10.43
C ASP A 77 10.56 6.41 -10.26
N ARG A 78 9.90 7.08 -9.31
CA ARG A 78 10.13 8.51 -9.07
C ARG A 78 11.11 8.68 -7.92
N PRO A 79 12.21 9.44 -8.12
CA PRO A 79 13.22 9.64 -7.04
C PRO A 79 12.63 10.22 -5.77
N SER A 80 11.61 11.08 -5.87
CA SER A 80 10.99 11.72 -4.71
C SER A 80 10.19 10.75 -3.83
N SER A 81 9.73 9.62 -4.39
CA SER A 81 8.88 8.68 -3.67
C SER A 81 9.45 7.26 -3.58
N ALA A 82 10.54 6.98 -4.29
CA ALA A 82 11.09 5.62 -4.38
C ALA A 82 11.49 5.03 -3.01
N GLY A 83 11.84 5.87 -2.05
CA GLY A 83 12.24 5.42 -0.72
C GLY A 83 11.08 5.07 0.21
N ILE A 84 9.85 5.37 -0.17
CA ILE A 84 8.68 5.07 0.67
C ILE A 84 8.35 3.58 0.55
N PRO A 85 8.28 2.83 1.66
CA PRO A 85 7.93 1.41 1.60
C PRO A 85 6.50 1.21 1.13
N VAL A 86 6.30 0.24 0.24
CA VAL A 86 4.99 -0.12 -0.29
C VAL A 86 4.74 -1.60 0.01
N MET A 87 3.61 -1.88 0.67
CA MET A 87 3.12 -3.23 0.91
C MET A 87 1.92 -3.47 0.00
N LEU A 88 1.98 -4.48 -0.85
CA LEU A 88 0.84 -4.87 -1.67
C LEU A 88 -0.13 -5.72 -0.85
N ALA A 89 -1.42 -5.51 -1.06
CA ALA A 89 -2.47 -6.36 -0.50
C ALA A 89 -3.15 -7.10 -1.65
N THR A 90 -3.16 -8.42 -1.61
CA THR A 90 -3.64 -9.23 -2.72
C THR A 90 -4.49 -10.40 -2.25
N ALA A 91 -5.56 -10.68 -2.99
CA ALA A 91 -6.38 -11.88 -2.78
C ALA A 91 -5.70 -13.12 -3.37
N HIS A 92 -4.64 -12.94 -4.16
CA HIS A 92 -3.94 -14.01 -4.87
C HIS A 92 -2.48 -14.08 -4.41
N ALA A 93 -2.28 -14.46 -3.15
CA ALA A 93 -0.94 -14.54 -2.56
C ALA A 93 -0.36 -15.96 -2.61
N MET A 94 -0.65 -16.70 -3.66
CA MET A 94 -0.08 -18.03 -3.83
C MET A 94 1.40 -17.92 -4.19
N ARG A 95 2.14 -18.96 -3.80
CA ARG A 95 3.58 -19.03 -4.08
C ARG A 95 3.83 -18.88 -5.58
N GLY A 96 4.71 -17.98 -5.95
CA GLY A 96 4.98 -17.64 -7.34
C GLY A 96 4.28 -16.36 -7.78
N ASP A 97 2.99 -16.20 -7.45
CA ASP A 97 2.25 -15.00 -7.78
C ASP A 97 2.80 -13.80 -7.00
N ALA A 98 3.10 -13.99 -5.71
CA ALA A 98 3.64 -12.94 -4.87
C ALA A 98 5.01 -12.47 -5.37
N GLU A 99 5.88 -13.40 -5.75
CA GLU A 99 7.21 -13.07 -6.27
C GLU A 99 7.11 -12.28 -7.57
N THR A 100 6.19 -12.68 -8.47
CA THR A 100 5.93 -11.97 -9.72
C THR A 100 5.42 -10.56 -9.46
N LEU A 101 4.45 -10.41 -8.54
CA LEU A 101 3.90 -9.11 -8.18
C LEU A 101 4.96 -8.18 -7.60
N LEU A 102 5.81 -8.68 -6.71
CA LEU A 102 6.89 -7.88 -6.14
C LEU A 102 7.88 -7.44 -7.20
N GLY A 103 8.25 -8.35 -8.12
CA GLY A 103 9.17 -8.03 -9.21
C GLY A 103 8.61 -7.00 -10.18
N GLU A 104 7.34 -7.12 -10.56
CA GLU A 104 6.69 -6.21 -11.50
C GLU A 104 6.41 -4.83 -10.89
N SER A 105 6.05 -4.79 -9.62
CA SER A 105 5.66 -3.54 -8.94
C SER A 105 6.83 -2.80 -8.33
N GLY A 106 7.87 -3.50 -7.94
CA GLY A 106 8.95 -2.93 -7.14
C GLY A 106 8.57 -2.75 -5.67
N ALA A 107 7.46 -3.33 -5.23
CA ALA A 107 7.01 -3.24 -3.84
C ALA A 107 7.99 -3.95 -2.89
N ASP A 108 7.96 -3.54 -1.63
CA ASP A 108 8.88 -4.03 -0.61
C ASP A 108 8.36 -5.28 0.10
N ASP A 109 7.04 -5.46 0.15
CA ASP A 109 6.42 -6.62 0.80
C ASP A 109 5.00 -6.78 0.29
N TYR A 110 4.35 -7.84 0.71
CA TYR A 110 2.95 -8.10 0.38
C TYR A 110 2.23 -8.75 1.56
N VAL A 111 0.91 -8.70 1.54
CA VAL A 111 0.05 -9.39 2.51
C VAL A 111 -1.16 -9.98 1.77
N ALA A 112 -1.59 -11.16 2.21
CA ALA A 112 -2.77 -11.82 1.66
C ALA A 112 -4.06 -11.22 2.25
N LYS A 113 -5.08 -11.08 1.43
CA LYS A 113 -6.42 -10.70 1.86
C LYS A 113 -7.33 -11.93 1.89
N PRO A 114 -8.24 -12.03 2.85
CA PRO A 114 -8.44 -11.13 3.99
C PRO A 114 -7.34 -11.29 5.04
N ILE A 115 -7.18 -10.27 5.90
CA ILE A 115 -6.21 -10.32 6.98
C ILE A 115 -6.77 -11.21 8.09
N LEU A 116 -6.15 -12.37 8.27
CA LEU A 116 -6.58 -13.35 9.27
C LEU A 116 -5.77 -13.25 10.57
N ASP A 117 -4.49 -12.93 10.45
CA ASP A 117 -3.60 -12.79 11.60
C ASP A 117 -3.21 -11.31 11.73
N HIS A 118 -3.94 -10.60 12.59
CA HIS A 118 -3.75 -9.15 12.80
C HIS A 118 -2.39 -8.84 13.41
N GLU A 119 -1.91 -9.68 14.31
CA GLU A 119 -0.60 -9.47 14.94
C GLU A 119 0.55 -9.62 13.94
N ALA A 120 0.48 -10.64 13.08
CA ALA A 120 1.49 -10.84 12.04
C ALA A 120 1.49 -9.67 11.06
N PHE A 121 0.32 -9.18 10.67
CA PHE A 121 0.19 -8.02 9.80
C PHE A 121 0.88 -6.80 10.43
N MET A 122 0.58 -6.51 11.69
CA MET A 122 1.16 -5.36 12.39
C MET A 122 2.68 -5.49 12.55
N ARG A 123 3.19 -6.72 12.80
CA ARG A 123 4.63 -6.94 12.86
C ARG A 123 5.32 -6.60 11.55
N ARG A 124 4.72 -6.98 10.42
CA ARG A 124 5.27 -6.68 9.09
C ARG A 124 5.25 -5.18 8.81
N VAL A 125 4.16 -4.50 9.14
CA VAL A 125 4.06 -3.05 8.99
C VAL A 125 5.14 -2.33 9.80
N ASN A 126 5.28 -2.69 11.05
CA ASN A 126 6.28 -2.09 11.94
C ASN A 126 7.70 -2.36 11.44
N SER A 127 7.96 -3.57 10.96
CA SER A 127 9.26 -3.93 10.39
C SER A 127 9.61 -3.06 9.19
N MET A 128 8.66 -2.85 8.27
CA MET A 128 8.86 -2.01 7.10
C MET A 128 9.15 -0.56 7.48
N LEU A 129 8.46 -0.03 8.48
CA LEU A 129 8.67 1.34 8.96
C LEU A 129 10.04 1.50 9.62
N GLN A 130 10.51 0.50 10.34
CA GLN A 130 11.83 0.52 10.95
C GLN A 130 12.95 0.46 9.92
N GLU A 131 12.80 -0.38 8.91
CA GLU A 131 13.80 -0.54 7.84
C GLU A 131 13.92 0.72 6.99
N ALA A 132 12.83 1.46 6.81
CA ALA A 132 12.82 2.68 6.01
C ALA A 132 13.36 3.89 6.76
N ALA A 133 13.48 3.82 8.08
CA ALA A 133 13.88 4.96 8.91
C ALA A 133 15.38 5.29 8.80
#